data_d39d3ba41bdebb1a9802b2ee14db363c
#
_entry.id   d39d3ba41bdebb1a9802b2ee14db363c
#
_cell.length_a   1.000
_cell.length_b   1.000
_cell.length_c   1.000
_cell.angle_alpha   90.00
_cell.angle_beta   90.00
_cell.angle_gamma   90.00
#
_symmetry.space_group_name_H-M   'P 1'
#
loop_
_entity.id
_entity.type
_entity.pdbx_description
1 polymer ?
#
loop_
_entity_poly.entity_id
_entity_poly.type
_entity_poly.pdbx_seq_one_letter_code
_entity_poly.pdbx_strand_id
1 'polypeptide(L)'
;MAEPFLLRILPVISNLPFLAASSRALEYGFGLEALLWAFVALFTSPSYHLCMGFGACLWAVYKHRVVDFWSAELAMPVVALHFMDFRASMARKWILLLSIIAVGLLVTGTQSTFMNQAVIAAISAGAVIVYLMWFRWAHDYWPNYDMTQLVLGLGFLALGVCFFVVQASVASFD
;
A
#
# COMPACT_ATOMS: atom_id res chain seq x y z
N MET A 1 -17.37 -28.22 0.92
CA MET A 1 -16.52 -28.43 2.10
C MET A 1 -16.23 -27.06 2.70
N ALA A 2 -16.40 -26.85 4.02
CA ALA A 2 -16.06 -25.57 4.64
C ALA A 2 -14.54 -25.41 4.68
N GLU A 3 -14.03 -24.26 4.20
CA GLU A 3 -12.60 -23.97 4.31
C GLU A 3 -12.13 -24.02 5.78
N PRO A 4 -10.91 -24.53 6.05
CA PRO A 4 -10.36 -24.56 7.38
C PRO A 4 -10.31 -23.16 7.99
N PHE A 5 -10.62 -23.04 9.29
CA PHE A 5 -10.59 -21.77 10.03
C PHE A 5 -9.27 -20.99 9.84
N LEU A 6 -8.14 -21.70 9.81
CA LEU A 6 -6.82 -21.09 9.61
C LEU A 6 -6.71 -20.34 8.28
N LEU A 7 -7.26 -20.88 7.19
CA LEU A 7 -7.20 -20.19 5.88
C LEU A 7 -8.06 -18.92 5.85
N ARG A 8 -9.11 -18.85 6.68
CA ARG A 8 -9.95 -17.66 6.79
C ARG A 8 -9.36 -16.55 7.65
N ILE A 9 -8.60 -16.92 8.71
CA ILE A 9 -8.01 -15.96 9.63
C ILE A 9 -6.64 -15.44 9.15
N LEU A 10 -5.93 -16.20 8.33
CA LEU A 10 -4.60 -15.85 7.85
C LEU A 10 -4.56 -14.48 7.13
N PRO A 11 -5.51 -14.14 6.24
CA PRO A 11 -5.53 -12.81 5.62
C PRO A 11 -5.76 -11.66 6.62
N VAL A 12 -6.46 -11.91 7.73
CA VAL A 12 -6.62 -10.92 8.81
C VAL A 12 -5.28 -10.70 9.51
N ILE A 13 -4.58 -11.79 9.86
CA ILE A 13 -3.28 -11.72 10.56
C ILE A 13 -2.20 -11.11 9.67
N SER A 14 -2.24 -11.33 8.35
CA SER A 14 -1.27 -10.81 7.40
C SER A 14 -1.20 -9.27 7.38
N ASN A 15 -2.16 -8.58 8.00
CA ASN A 15 -2.13 -7.12 8.14
C ASN A 15 -1.29 -6.61 9.33
N LEU A 16 -0.89 -7.48 10.25
CA LEU A 16 -0.08 -7.06 11.41
C LEU A 16 1.22 -6.33 11.04
N PRO A 17 1.95 -6.67 9.95
CA PRO A 17 3.12 -5.91 9.52
C PRO A 17 2.86 -4.42 9.27
N PHE A 18 1.65 -4.01 8.90
CA PHE A 18 1.31 -2.60 8.74
C PHE A 18 1.33 -1.84 10.07
N LEU A 19 1.13 -2.51 11.21
CA LEU A 19 1.30 -1.88 12.53
C LEU A 19 2.78 -1.57 12.81
N ALA A 20 3.69 -2.43 12.37
CA ALA A 20 5.12 -2.13 12.45
C ALA A 20 5.50 -0.93 11.57
N ALA A 21 4.95 -0.85 10.35
CA ALA A 21 5.12 0.31 9.48
C ALA A 21 4.55 1.59 10.11
N SER A 22 3.38 1.51 10.75
CA SER A 22 2.76 2.61 11.50
C SER A 22 3.66 3.10 12.64
N SER A 23 4.17 2.19 13.47
CA SER A 23 5.08 2.51 14.58
C SER A 23 6.34 3.21 14.08
N ARG A 24 6.97 2.68 13.02
CA ARG A 24 8.15 3.29 12.42
C ARG A 24 7.87 4.66 11.83
N ALA A 25 6.76 4.85 11.12
CA ALA A 25 6.38 6.16 10.61
C ALA A 25 6.21 7.18 11.74
N LEU A 26 5.63 6.76 12.88
CA LEU A 26 5.47 7.62 14.05
C LEU A 26 6.82 8.00 14.67
N GLU A 27 7.74 7.06 14.82
CA GLU A 27 9.11 7.29 15.33
C GLU A 27 9.86 8.34 14.50
N TYR A 28 9.65 8.35 13.18
CA TYR A 28 10.24 9.33 12.27
C TYR A 28 9.45 10.64 12.12
N GLY A 29 8.39 10.84 12.89
CA GLY A 29 7.58 12.06 12.87
C GLY A 29 6.57 12.13 11.71
N PHE A 30 6.29 11.04 11.03
CA PHE A 30 5.33 10.94 9.93
C PHE A 30 3.93 10.53 10.44
N GLY A 31 3.34 11.38 11.28
CA GLY A 31 2.09 11.06 11.98
C GLY A 31 0.90 10.73 11.07
N LEU A 32 0.80 11.37 9.89
CA LEU A 32 -0.30 11.11 8.95
C LEU A 32 -0.15 9.73 8.30
N GLU A 33 1.06 9.35 7.90
CA GLU A 33 1.38 8.04 7.36
C GLU A 33 1.21 6.95 8.43
N ALA A 34 1.64 7.23 9.66
CA ALA A 34 1.42 6.32 10.78
C ALA A 34 -0.07 6.03 10.99
N LEU A 35 -0.91 7.07 10.97
CA LEU A 35 -2.35 6.94 11.08
C LEU A 35 -2.93 6.12 9.92
N LEU A 36 -2.47 6.37 8.68
CA LEU A 36 -2.89 5.62 7.52
C LEU A 36 -2.59 4.12 7.66
N TRP A 37 -1.34 3.77 8.02
CA TRP A 37 -0.94 2.37 8.21
C TRP A 37 -1.72 1.68 9.34
N ALA A 38 -1.96 2.39 10.45
CA ALA A 38 -2.79 1.87 11.54
C ALA A 38 -4.23 1.63 11.07
N PHE A 39 -4.79 2.54 10.28
CA PHE A 39 -6.13 2.40 9.73
C PHE A 39 -6.26 1.21 8.77
N VAL A 40 -5.24 0.99 7.91
CA VAL A 40 -5.17 -0.20 7.04
C VAL A 40 -5.13 -1.47 7.88
N ALA A 41 -4.24 -1.53 8.87
CA ALA A 41 -4.00 -2.73 9.67
C ALA A 41 -5.17 -3.13 10.57
N LEU A 42 -5.85 -2.16 11.15
CA LEU A 42 -6.86 -2.39 12.18
C LEU A 42 -8.28 -2.34 11.66
N PHE A 43 -8.52 -1.68 10.53
CA PHE A 43 -9.87 -1.43 10.08
C PHE A 43 -10.14 -1.89 8.64
N THR A 44 -9.48 -1.33 7.63
CA THR A 44 -9.91 -1.54 6.23
C THR A 44 -9.74 -2.99 5.79
N SER A 45 -8.55 -3.51 5.87
CA SER A 45 -8.25 -4.85 5.41
C SER A 45 -8.84 -5.95 6.32
N PRO A 46 -8.73 -5.88 7.67
CA PRO A 46 -9.40 -6.84 8.53
C PRO A 46 -10.92 -6.86 8.34
N SER A 47 -11.58 -5.72 8.19
CA SER A 47 -13.03 -5.68 8.00
C SER A 47 -13.47 -6.38 6.71
N TYR A 48 -12.71 -6.22 5.62
CA TYR A 48 -12.96 -6.94 4.37
C TYR A 48 -12.74 -8.44 4.52
N HIS A 49 -11.62 -8.86 5.08
CA HIS A 49 -11.32 -10.27 5.25
C HIS A 49 -12.23 -10.99 6.24
N LEU A 50 -12.66 -10.32 7.31
CA LEU A 50 -13.66 -10.84 8.24
C LEU A 50 -15.04 -10.98 7.56
N CYS A 51 -15.40 -9.99 6.73
CA CYS A 51 -16.63 -10.07 5.96
C CYS A 51 -16.61 -11.26 4.99
N MET A 52 -15.54 -11.43 4.22
CA MET A 52 -15.41 -12.52 3.25
C MET A 52 -15.26 -13.89 3.90
N GLY A 53 -14.45 -14.00 4.95
CA GLY A 53 -14.15 -15.28 5.60
C GLY A 53 -15.24 -15.78 6.54
N PHE A 54 -15.93 -14.89 7.24
CA PHE A 54 -16.84 -15.23 8.33
C PHE A 54 -18.25 -14.68 8.16
N GLY A 55 -18.53 -13.91 7.10
CA GLY A 55 -19.81 -13.23 6.92
C GLY A 55 -20.04 -12.07 7.89
N ALA A 56 -19.01 -11.67 8.66
CA ALA A 56 -19.09 -10.56 9.62
C ALA A 56 -18.93 -9.21 8.90
N CYS A 57 -19.96 -8.78 8.18
CA CYS A 57 -19.94 -7.59 7.35
C CYS A 57 -20.61 -6.41 8.05
N LEU A 58 -19.87 -5.30 8.19
CA LEU A 58 -20.41 -4.01 8.68
C LEU A 58 -21.23 -3.30 7.59
N TRP A 59 -20.83 -3.48 6.31
CA TRP A 59 -21.45 -2.87 5.12
C TRP A 59 -21.63 -3.93 4.03
N ALA A 60 -22.20 -3.53 2.89
CA ALA A 60 -22.23 -4.38 1.70
C ALA A 60 -20.81 -4.79 1.28
N VAL A 61 -20.62 -6.05 0.89
CA VAL A 61 -19.30 -6.64 0.55
C VAL A 61 -18.49 -5.78 -0.41
N TYR A 62 -19.16 -5.24 -1.45
CA TYR A 62 -18.48 -4.39 -2.43
C TYR A 62 -17.86 -3.12 -1.82
N LYS A 63 -18.49 -2.53 -0.78
CA LYS A 63 -17.94 -1.35 -0.08
C LYS A 63 -16.68 -1.69 0.70
N HIS A 64 -16.67 -2.84 1.39
CA HIS A 64 -15.47 -3.34 2.06
C HIS A 64 -14.34 -3.54 1.07
N ARG A 65 -14.63 -4.16 -0.08
CA ARG A 65 -13.66 -4.37 -1.16
C ARG A 65 -13.07 -3.05 -1.68
N VAL A 66 -13.91 -2.06 -1.95
CA VAL A 66 -13.45 -0.75 -2.43
C VAL A 66 -12.52 -0.09 -1.43
N VAL A 67 -12.87 -0.10 -0.14
CA VAL A 67 -12.05 0.52 0.91
C VAL A 67 -10.73 -0.22 1.11
N ASP A 68 -10.73 -1.55 1.05
CA ASP A 68 -9.53 -2.36 1.16
C ASP A 68 -8.57 -2.11 -0.01
N PHE A 69 -9.05 -2.16 -1.24
CA PHE A 69 -8.23 -1.86 -2.42
C PHE A 69 -7.73 -0.43 -2.44
N TRP A 70 -8.57 0.55 -2.10
CA TRP A 70 -8.13 1.93 -1.97
C TRP A 70 -6.97 2.07 -0.99
N SER A 71 -7.05 1.42 0.17
CA SER A 71 -6.00 1.50 1.16
C SER A 71 -4.71 0.78 0.73
N ALA A 72 -4.83 -0.37 0.07
CA ALA A 72 -3.68 -1.12 -0.46
C ALA A 72 -2.97 -0.33 -1.60
N GLU A 73 -3.73 0.26 -2.50
CA GLU A 73 -3.19 1.06 -3.62
C GLU A 73 -2.56 2.37 -3.13
N LEU A 74 -3.09 2.96 -2.05
CA LEU A 74 -2.51 4.16 -1.43
C LEU A 74 -1.14 3.89 -0.77
N ALA A 75 -0.85 2.64 -0.43
CA ALA A 75 0.47 2.28 0.08
C ALA A 75 1.62 2.65 -0.87
N MET A 76 1.41 2.52 -2.18
CA MET A 76 2.45 2.77 -3.18
C MET A 76 2.94 4.23 -3.21
N PRO A 77 2.07 5.25 -3.34
CA PRO A 77 2.52 6.64 -3.28
C PRO A 77 3.07 7.04 -1.90
N VAL A 78 2.58 6.44 -0.81
CA VAL A 78 3.13 6.68 0.54
C VAL A 78 4.57 6.17 0.62
N VAL A 79 4.84 4.95 0.16
CA VAL A 79 6.20 4.38 0.08
C VAL A 79 7.09 5.25 -0.83
N ALA A 80 6.59 5.67 -1.98
CA ALA A 80 7.33 6.56 -2.88
C ALA A 80 7.74 7.87 -2.20
N LEU A 81 6.85 8.48 -1.39
CA LEU A 81 7.16 9.69 -0.63
C LEU A 81 8.26 9.48 0.42
N HIS A 82 8.36 8.28 1.01
CA HIS A 82 9.46 7.95 1.91
C HIS A 82 10.80 7.85 1.17
N PHE A 83 10.80 7.27 -0.03
CA PHE A 83 12.01 7.24 -0.87
C PHE A 83 12.47 8.62 -1.32
N MET A 84 11.56 9.55 -1.53
CA MET A 84 11.88 10.91 -1.99
C MET A 84 12.36 11.85 -0.87
N ASP A 85 12.55 11.37 0.36
CA ASP A 85 13.01 12.16 1.53
C ASP A 85 12.33 13.55 1.69
N PHE A 86 11.09 13.64 1.28
CA PHE A 86 10.28 14.83 1.57
C PHE A 86 9.97 14.85 3.07
N ARG A 87 10.89 15.34 3.86
CA ARG A 87 10.66 15.55 5.30
C ARG A 87 9.40 16.38 5.49
N ALA A 88 8.68 16.21 6.59
CA ALA A 88 7.37 16.74 6.98
C ALA A 88 7.05 18.19 6.49
N SER A 89 7.25 18.46 5.21
CA SER A 89 7.00 19.73 4.53
C SER A 89 5.52 19.85 4.15
N MET A 90 5.05 21.06 3.96
CA MET A 90 3.70 21.31 3.41
C MET A 90 3.51 20.60 2.05
N ALA A 91 4.57 20.56 1.22
CA ALA A 91 4.54 19.87 -0.06
C ALA A 91 4.22 18.36 0.10
N ARG A 92 4.85 17.66 1.07
CA ARG A 92 4.55 16.26 1.38
C ARG A 92 3.08 16.07 1.74
N LYS A 93 2.53 16.93 2.59
CA LYS A 93 1.11 16.85 3.01
C LYS A 93 0.17 17.00 1.81
N TRP A 94 0.45 17.95 0.91
CA TRP A 94 -0.35 18.16 -0.29
C TRP A 94 -0.23 16.97 -1.26
N ILE A 95 0.97 16.45 -1.49
CA ILE A 95 1.16 15.28 -2.36
C ILE A 95 0.41 14.07 -1.79
N LEU A 96 0.48 13.84 -0.47
CA LEU A 96 -0.25 12.76 0.17
C LEU A 96 -1.77 12.96 0.03
N LEU A 97 -2.28 14.15 0.28
CA LEU A 97 -3.70 14.45 0.13
C LEU A 97 -4.18 14.24 -1.32
N LEU A 98 -3.42 14.73 -2.30
CA LEU A 98 -3.74 14.53 -3.72
C LEU A 98 -3.68 13.04 -4.11
N SER A 99 -2.72 12.28 -3.56
CA SER A 99 -2.65 10.82 -3.76
C SER A 99 -3.88 10.11 -3.18
N ILE A 100 -4.33 10.49 -2.00
CA ILE A 100 -5.54 9.95 -1.37
C ILE A 100 -6.76 10.16 -2.28
N ILE A 101 -6.92 11.39 -2.80
CA ILE A 101 -8.04 11.73 -3.68
C ILE A 101 -7.92 10.99 -5.02
N ALA A 102 -6.75 11.02 -5.65
CA ALA A 102 -6.53 10.41 -6.96
C ALA A 102 -6.74 8.89 -6.93
N VAL A 103 -6.17 8.19 -5.93
CA VAL A 103 -6.38 6.75 -5.75
C VAL A 103 -7.85 6.45 -5.46
N GLY A 104 -8.51 7.26 -4.63
CA GLY A 104 -9.95 7.11 -4.36
C GLY A 104 -10.81 7.22 -5.62
N LEU A 105 -10.52 8.20 -6.49
CA LEU A 105 -11.22 8.37 -7.76
C LEU A 105 -10.96 7.21 -8.74
N LEU A 106 -9.72 6.71 -8.80
CA LEU A 106 -9.37 5.56 -9.64
C LEU A 106 -10.10 4.30 -9.18
N VAL A 107 -10.07 3.97 -7.90
CA VAL A 107 -10.70 2.76 -7.34
C VAL A 107 -12.21 2.78 -7.49
N THR A 108 -12.84 3.95 -7.37
CA THR A 108 -14.30 4.08 -7.54
C THR A 108 -14.73 4.18 -8.99
N GLY A 109 -13.88 4.72 -9.87
CA GLY A 109 -14.19 4.98 -11.28
C GLY A 109 -13.92 3.80 -12.22
N THR A 110 -13.11 2.81 -11.82
CA THR A 110 -12.73 1.71 -12.68
C THR A 110 -13.06 0.35 -12.04
N GLN A 111 -13.41 -0.63 -12.88
CA GLN A 111 -13.68 -1.99 -12.41
C GLN A 111 -12.42 -2.87 -12.40
N SER A 112 -11.34 -2.44 -13.05
CA SER A 112 -10.11 -3.21 -13.19
C SER A 112 -9.10 -2.85 -12.10
N THR A 113 -9.05 -3.65 -11.05
CA THR A 113 -8.09 -3.50 -9.94
C THR A 113 -6.63 -3.66 -10.42
N PHE A 114 -6.36 -4.59 -11.33
CA PHE A 114 -5.01 -4.80 -11.87
C PHE A 114 -4.48 -3.57 -12.61
N MET A 115 -5.30 -2.98 -13.49
CA MET A 115 -4.89 -1.78 -14.25
C MET A 115 -4.64 -0.60 -13.31
N ASN A 116 -5.47 -0.41 -12.28
CA ASN A 116 -5.28 0.65 -11.30
C ASN A 116 -3.94 0.48 -10.57
N GLN A 117 -3.66 -0.72 -10.09
CA GLN A 117 -2.41 -1.02 -9.40
C GLN A 117 -1.20 -0.80 -10.30
N ALA A 118 -1.26 -1.24 -11.56
CA ALA A 118 -0.18 -1.03 -12.52
C ALA A 118 0.08 0.46 -12.79
N VAL A 119 -0.98 1.25 -12.97
CA VAL A 119 -0.87 2.71 -13.20
C VAL A 119 -0.30 3.41 -11.96
N ILE A 120 -0.82 3.13 -10.77
CA ILE A 120 -0.35 3.76 -9.53
C ILE A 120 1.10 3.36 -9.24
N ALA A 121 1.46 2.09 -9.44
CA ALA A 121 2.83 1.61 -9.28
C ALA A 121 3.78 2.30 -10.27
N ALA A 122 3.39 2.42 -11.54
CA ALA A 122 4.20 3.08 -12.57
C ALA A 122 4.41 4.56 -12.27
N ILE A 123 3.36 5.28 -11.85
CA ILE A 123 3.46 6.70 -11.46
C ILE A 123 4.34 6.85 -10.23
N SER A 124 4.15 6.02 -9.21
CA SER A 124 4.93 6.07 -7.97
C SER A 124 6.42 5.77 -8.21
N ALA A 125 6.72 4.72 -8.97
CA ALA A 125 8.09 4.36 -9.34
C ALA A 125 8.74 5.44 -10.22
N GLY A 126 8.00 5.96 -11.21
CA GLY A 126 8.46 7.04 -12.08
C GLY A 126 8.80 8.31 -11.28
N ALA A 127 7.97 8.68 -10.32
CA ALA A 127 8.23 9.82 -9.44
C ALA A 127 9.51 9.63 -8.61
N VAL A 128 9.75 8.43 -8.07
CA VAL A 128 11.00 8.12 -7.35
C VAL A 128 12.22 8.22 -8.27
N ILE A 129 12.13 7.65 -9.49
CA ILE A 129 13.24 7.70 -10.46
C ILE A 129 13.55 9.16 -10.83
N VAL A 130 12.54 9.95 -11.16
CA VAL A 130 12.71 11.38 -11.51
C VAL A 130 13.32 12.14 -10.34
N TYR A 131 12.86 11.90 -9.10
CA TYR A 131 13.43 12.50 -7.91
C TYR A 131 14.90 12.13 -7.72
N LEU A 132 15.26 10.86 -7.85
CA LEU A 132 16.63 10.38 -7.69
C LEU A 132 17.55 10.98 -8.76
N MET A 133 17.11 11.02 -10.01
CA MET A 133 17.86 11.63 -11.11
C MET A 133 18.09 13.13 -10.87
N TRP A 134 17.02 13.85 -10.46
CA TRP A 134 17.12 15.25 -10.10
C TRP A 134 18.03 15.48 -8.91
N PHE A 135 17.91 14.67 -7.85
CA PHE A 135 18.75 14.78 -6.65
C PHE A 135 20.23 14.57 -7.00
N ARG A 136 20.53 13.52 -7.77
CA ARG A 136 21.89 13.24 -8.25
C ARG A 136 22.46 14.37 -9.07
N TRP A 137 21.66 14.94 -9.97
CA TRP A 137 22.07 16.08 -10.80
C TRP A 137 22.30 17.35 -9.95
N ALA A 138 21.44 17.63 -8.99
CA ALA A 138 21.50 18.85 -8.18
C ALA A 138 22.62 18.83 -7.12
N HIS A 139 22.96 17.65 -6.60
CA HIS A 139 23.86 17.50 -5.45
C HIS A 139 25.15 16.74 -5.77
N ASP A 140 25.29 16.19 -6.95
CA ASP A 140 26.44 15.39 -7.41
C ASP A 140 26.74 14.14 -6.56
N TYR A 141 25.80 13.69 -5.72
CA TYR A 141 25.86 12.43 -4.98
C TYR A 141 24.47 11.80 -4.86
N TRP A 142 24.44 10.51 -4.52
CA TRP A 142 23.19 9.82 -4.26
C TRP A 142 22.69 10.08 -2.84
N PRO A 143 21.35 10.08 -2.61
CA PRO A 143 20.81 10.12 -1.25
C PRO A 143 21.38 8.99 -0.40
N ASN A 144 21.67 9.29 0.86
CA ASN A 144 22.21 8.31 1.79
C ASN A 144 21.10 7.37 2.30
N TYR A 145 20.91 6.27 1.60
CA TYR A 145 19.97 5.22 2.00
C TYR A 145 20.68 4.13 2.79
N ASP A 146 19.97 3.56 3.77
CA ASP A 146 20.34 2.26 4.31
C ASP A 146 20.08 1.18 3.24
N MET A 147 21.15 0.76 2.57
CA MET A 147 21.07 -0.21 1.47
C MET A 147 20.50 -1.55 1.91
N THR A 148 20.72 -1.94 3.18
CA THR A 148 20.17 -3.20 3.73
C THR A 148 18.65 -3.11 3.79
N GLN A 149 18.12 -2.02 4.33
CA GLN A 149 16.67 -1.79 4.42
C GLN A 149 16.05 -1.64 3.03
N LEU A 150 16.76 -0.97 2.11
CA LEU A 150 16.30 -0.82 0.73
C LEU A 150 16.17 -2.18 0.02
N VAL A 151 17.19 -3.03 0.10
CA VAL A 151 17.18 -4.36 -0.53
C VAL A 151 16.10 -5.25 0.09
N LEU A 152 15.97 -5.25 1.41
CA LEU A 152 14.92 -5.99 2.10
C LEU A 152 13.53 -5.49 1.68
N GLY A 153 13.30 -4.18 1.65
CA GLY A 153 12.03 -3.58 1.24
C GLY A 153 11.65 -3.95 -0.21
N LEU A 154 12.61 -3.86 -1.13
CA LEU A 154 12.41 -4.28 -2.53
C LEU A 154 12.16 -5.78 -2.66
N GLY A 155 12.84 -6.61 -1.86
CA GLY A 155 12.62 -8.05 -1.80
C GLY A 155 11.20 -8.40 -1.34
N PHE A 156 10.70 -7.77 -0.28
CA PHE A 156 9.33 -7.95 0.18
C PHE A 156 8.30 -7.45 -0.83
N LEU A 157 8.56 -6.32 -1.50
CA LEU A 157 7.70 -5.81 -2.57
C LEU A 157 7.61 -6.81 -3.73
N ALA A 158 8.75 -7.35 -4.18
CA ALA A 158 8.79 -8.34 -5.25
C ALA A 158 8.03 -9.62 -4.88
N LEU A 159 8.20 -10.12 -3.65
CA LEU A 159 7.44 -11.27 -3.14
C LEU A 159 5.94 -10.97 -3.12
N GLY A 160 5.53 -9.81 -2.65
CA GLY A 160 4.12 -9.39 -2.64
C GLY A 160 3.51 -9.37 -4.05
N VAL A 161 4.23 -8.82 -5.03
CA VAL A 161 3.80 -8.82 -6.43
C VAL A 161 3.70 -10.24 -6.98
N CYS A 162 4.68 -11.12 -6.71
CA CYS A 162 4.63 -12.52 -7.13
C CYS A 162 3.41 -13.25 -6.56
N PHE A 163 3.14 -13.11 -5.26
CA PHE A 163 1.95 -13.71 -4.63
C PHE A 163 0.66 -13.20 -5.26
N PHE A 164 0.58 -11.90 -5.52
CA PHE A 164 -0.60 -11.29 -6.14
C PHE A 164 -0.84 -11.81 -7.56
N VAL A 165 0.22 -11.92 -8.38
CA VAL A 165 0.13 -12.46 -9.74
C VAL A 165 -0.30 -13.92 -9.74
N VAL A 166 0.26 -14.73 -8.84
CA VAL A 166 -0.11 -16.14 -8.68
C VAL A 166 -1.58 -16.26 -8.26
N GLN A 167 -2.03 -15.48 -7.29
CA GLN A 167 -3.42 -15.49 -6.86
C GLN A 167 -4.38 -15.07 -7.98
N ALA A 168 -4.03 -14.05 -8.76
CA ALA A 168 -4.85 -13.59 -9.88
C ALA A 168 -4.94 -14.63 -11.00
N SER A 169 -3.83 -15.36 -11.26
CA SER A 169 -3.83 -16.44 -12.26
C SER A 169 -4.65 -17.66 -11.82
N VAL A 170 -4.61 -18.02 -10.56
CA VAL A 170 -5.42 -19.14 -10.03
C VAL A 170 -6.91 -18.79 -10.07
N ALA A 171 -7.29 -17.56 -9.68
CA ALA A 171 -8.69 -17.12 -9.69
C ALA A 171 -9.29 -16.97 -11.12
N SER A 172 -8.47 -16.99 -12.16
CA SER A 172 -8.95 -16.94 -13.56
C SER A 172 -9.25 -18.31 -14.15
N PHE A 173 -9.01 -19.40 -13.43
CA PHE A 173 -9.28 -20.78 -13.85
C PHE A 173 -10.56 -21.37 -13.26
N ASP A 174 -11.23 -20.67 -12.33
CA ASP A 174 -12.54 -21.03 -11.76
C ASP A 174 -13.65 -20.18 -12.39
#